data_b1a3a157ee50812574c86c426d35c4f5
#
_entry.id   b1a3a157ee50812574c86c426d35c4f5
#
_cell.length_a   1.000
_cell.length_b   1.000
_cell.length_c   1.000
_cell.angle_alpha   90.00
_cell.angle_beta   90.00
_cell.angle_gamma   90.00
#
_symmetry.space_group_name_H-M   'P 1'
#
loop_
_entity.id
_entity.type
_entity.pdbx_description
1 polymer ?
#
loop_
_entity_poly.entity_id
_entity_poly.type
_entity_poly.pdbx_seq_one_letter_code
_entity_poly.pdbx_strand_id
1 'polypeptide(L)'
;MEQTRRARLTGLTAALLTVAAILWTLFASPSIGVVADGSYASAAEGLALRYAEESIPTGQRVEDFAYEDTAYSTLLFASRTSVGAAVALVRLATHPFGLGFSTRYLAVVYALLMGWGAYLLANGLARRSRTAAILATLGLPLALANPAVIGYLNSLYAVGASMAYLLLFLGATVYCLCREKGCGVQWTLRVLFAAQLMLRTMAQMMVLLPAAVLAVVLCAVHSCPGRAERPLHAACVLIASLMCVSGLVTGWQADDTVHSAAANYLAVFQGYLPASEKPEETLEALGLPESYLADIGKSY
;
A
#
# COMPACT_ATOMS: atom_id res chain seq x y z
N MET A 1 -24.41 -21.94 -15.30
CA MET A 1 -24.70 -20.48 -15.29
C MET A 1 -25.05 -19.96 -13.89
N GLU A 2 -25.88 -20.63 -13.13
CA GLU A 2 -26.35 -20.18 -11.81
C GLU A 2 -25.22 -20.02 -10.76
N GLN A 3 -24.31 -20.98 -10.67
CA GLN A 3 -23.16 -20.91 -9.75
C GLN A 3 -22.26 -19.68 -10.02
N THR A 4 -22.00 -19.38 -11.30
CA THR A 4 -21.21 -18.20 -11.68
C THR A 4 -21.92 -16.89 -11.30
N ARG A 5 -23.24 -16.82 -11.47
CA ARG A 5 -24.04 -15.67 -11.06
C ARG A 5 -24.02 -15.49 -9.54
N ARG A 6 -24.21 -16.57 -8.78
CA ARG A 6 -24.13 -16.53 -7.31
C ARG A 6 -22.76 -16.08 -6.83
N ALA A 7 -21.68 -16.62 -7.40
CA ALA A 7 -20.32 -16.23 -7.04
C ALA A 7 -20.06 -14.73 -7.30
N ARG A 8 -20.54 -14.19 -8.43
CA ARG A 8 -20.43 -12.74 -8.73
C ARG A 8 -21.21 -11.89 -7.72
N LEU A 9 -22.43 -12.31 -7.37
CA LEU A 9 -23.24 -11.58 -6.37
C LEU A 9 -22.56 -11.59 -4.99
N THR A 10 -22.04 -12.72 -4.55
CA THR A 10 -21.28 -12.81 -3.29
C THR A 10 -20.06 -11.89 -3.32
N GLY A 11 -19.31 -11.86 -4.43
CA GLY A 11 -18.19 -10.92 -4.59
C GLY A 11 -18.63 -9.45 -4.52
N LEU A 12 -19.71 -9.08 -5.21
CA LEU A 12 -20.23 -7.71 -5.16
C LEU A 12 -20.68 -7.31 -3.74
N THR A 13 -21.35 -8.22 -3.04
CA THR A 13 -21.74 -7.97 -1.65
C THR A 13 -20.52 -7.77 -0.76
N ALA A 14 -19.48 -8.60 -0.90
CA ALA A 14 -18.22 -8.45 -0.15
C ALA A 14 -17.55 -7.10 -0.45
N ALA A 15 -17.48 -6.69 -1.72
CA ALA A 15 -16.92 -5.40 -2.12
C ALA A 15 -17.69 -4.24 -1.50
N LEU A 16 -19.00 -4.22 -1.63
CA LEU A 16 -19.83 -3.15 -1.11
C LEU A 16 -19.76 -3.04 0.42
N LEU A 17 -19.82 -4.16 1.13
CA LEU A 17 -19.68 -4.18 2.59
C LEU A 17 -18.30 -3.69 3.03
N THR A 18 -17.22 -4.11 2.33
CA THR A 18 -15.87 -3.69 2.64
C THR A 18 -15.69 -2.20 2.43
N VAL A 19 -16.10 -1.68 1.26
CA VAL A 19 -16.01 -0.23 0.97
C VAL A 19 -16.85 0.56 1.96
N ALA A 20 -18.09 0.14 2.21
CA ALA A 20 -18.98 0.82 3.15
C ALA A 20 -18.40 0.84 4.57
N ALA A 21 -17.87 -0.28 5.06
CA ALA A 21 -17.25 -0.37 6.38
C ALA A 21 -16.04 0.55 6.50
N ILE A 22 -15.15 0.58 5.49
CA ILE A 22 -13.97 1.44 5.46
C ILE A 22 -14.38 2.91 5.46
N LEU A 23 -15.24 3.32 4.52
CA LEU A 23 -15.65 4.71 4.40
C LEU A 23 -16.43 5.19 5.63
N TRP A 24 -17.30 4.34 6.18
CA TRP A 24 -18.00 4.62 7.42
C TRP A 24 -17.01 4.84 8.58
N THR A 25 -16.06 3.93 8.77
CA THR A 25 -15.07 4.04 9.86
C THR A 25 -14.19 5.28 9.70
N LEU A 26 -13.78 5.65 8.48
CA LEU A 26 -12.90 6.79 8.24
C LEU A 26 -13.61 8.14 8.36
N PHE A 27 -14.84 8.23 7.87
CA PHE A 27 -15.52 9.52 7.67
C PHE A 27 -16.74 9.73 8.57
N ALA A 28 -17.20 8.71 9.33
CA ALA A 28 -18.15 8.95 10.40
C ALA A 28 -17.52 9.87 11.45
N SER A 29 -18.27 10.85 11.91
CA SER A 29 -17.76 11.87 12.84
C SER A 29 -17.39 11.29 14.22
N PRO A 30 -16.22 11.58 14.74
CA PRO A 30 -15.10 12.36 14.18
C PRO A 30 -14.33 11.55 13.13
N SER A 31 -13.92 12.22 12.03
CA SER A 31 -13.16 11.56 10.97
C SER A 31 -11.80 11.06 11.48
N ILE A 32 -11.39 9.87 11.05
CA ILE A 32 -10.17 9.20 11.50
C ILE A 32 -9.04 9.38 10.49
N GLY A 33 -7.82 9.57 10.98
CA GLY A 33 -6.58 9.65 10.21
C GLY A 33 -5.39 9.55 11.14
N VAL A 34 -4.19 9.57 10.58
CA VAL A 34 -2.93 9.53 11.31
C VAL A 34 -2.35 10.94 11.38
N VAL A 35 -1.77 11.30 12.50
CA VAL A 35 -1.07 12.56 12.67
C VAL A 35 0.27 12.54 11.93
N ALA A 36 0.69 13.70 11.43
CA ALA A 36 1.98 13.87 10.79
C ALA A 36 3.11 13.74 11.80
N ASP A 37 4.12 12.97 11.49
CA ASP A 37 5.40 12.92 12.16
C ASP A 37 6.50 13.58 11.30
N GLY A 38 7.74 13.57 11.76
CA GLY A 38 8.86 14.16 11.03
C GLY A 38 9.11 13.56 9.64
N SER A 39 8.65 12.33 9.37
CA SER A 39 8.79 11.68 8.07
C SER A 39 7.70 12.07 7.06
N TYR A 40 6.63 12.72 7.52
CA TYR A 40 5.48 13.06 6.69
C TYR A 40 5.80 14.08 5.60
N ALA A 41 6.68 15.04 5.93
CA ALA A 41 7.16 16.05 4.98
C ALA A 41 7.93 15.40 3.80
N SER A 42 8.84 14.48 4.12
CA SER A 42 9.60 13.73 3.10
C SER A 42 8.70 12.84 2.24
N ALA A 43 7.63 12.27 2.84
CA ALA A 43 6.65 11.50 2.10
C ALA A 43 5.85 12.38 1.13
N ALA A 44 5.45 13.59 1.53
CA ALA A 44 4.76 14.54 0.68
C ALA A 44 5.65 15.01 -0.49
N GLU A 45 6.90 15.39 -0.21
CA GLU A 45 7.88 15.79 -1.22
C GLU A 45 8.15 14.66 -2.22
N GLY A 46 8.37 13.44 -1.75
CA GLY A 46 8.56 12.26 -2.60
C GLY A 46 7.36 11.92 -3.50
N LEU A 47 6.17 12.48 -3.21
CA LEU A 47 4.94 12.34 -3.98
C LEU A 47 4.61 13.58 -4.82
N ALA A 48 5.52 14.57 -4.90
CA ALA A 48 5.33 15.87 -5.55
C ALA A 48 4.08 16.61 -5.03
N LEU A 49 3.92 16.59 -3.71
CA LEU A 49 2.88 17.30 -2.98
C LEU A 49 3.51 18.38 -2.12
N ARG A 50 2.94 19.58 -2.16
CA ARG A 50 3.39 20.73 -1.38
C ARG A 50 2.35 21.11 -0.35
N TYR A 51 2.78 21.30 0.88
CA TYR A 51 1.93 21.88 1.92
C TYR A 51 1.85 23.40 1.74
N ALA A 52 0.71 23.98 2.08
CA ALA A 52 0.45 25.41 1.86
C ALA A 52 1.30 26.32 2.76
N GLU A 53 1.69 25.85 3.93
CA GLU A 53 2.54 26.56 4.90
C GLU A 53 4.01 26.13 4.73
N GLU A 54 4.94 26.88 5.33
CA GLU A 54 6.39 26.62 5.21
C GLU A 54 6.81 25.26 5.78
N SER A 55 6.08 24.75 6.78
CA SER A 55 6.39 23.46 7.41
C SER A 55 5.13 22.67 7.74
N ILE A 56 5.19 21.36 7.60
CA ILE A 56 4.10 20.46 8.02
C ILE A 56 4.13 20.38 9.56
N PRO A 57 3.02 20.73 10.24
CA PRO A 57 2.98 20.70 11.70
C PRO A 57 3.03 19.26 12.21
N THR A 58 4.03 18.95 13.04
CA THR A 58 4.17 17.65 13.70
C THR A 58 3.09 17.45 14.77
N GLY A 59 2.58 16.23 14.90
CA GLY A 59 1.55 15.91 15.88
C GLY A 59 0.14 16.39 15.49
N GLN A 60 -0.01 16.99 14.32
CA GLN A 60 -1.30 17.40 13.77
C GLN A 60 -1.68 16.53 12.57
N ARG A 61 -2.96 16.45 12.30
CA ARG A 61 -3.46 15.78 11.10
C ARG A 61 -3.47 16.76 9.93
N VAL A 62 -2.76 16.40 8.89
CA VAL A 62 -2.67 17.18 7.64
C VAL A 62 -3.32 16.38 6.52
N GLU A 63 -4.28 16.99 5.84
CA GLU A 63 -5.07 16.30 4.81
C GLU A 63 -4.89 16.90 3.43
N ASP A 64 -4.72 18.23 3.33
CA ASP A 64 -4.81 18.96 2.08
C ASP A 64 -3.43 19.46 1.63
N PHE A 65 -3.13 19.27 0.34
CA PHE A 65 -1.87 19.61 -0.31
C PHE A 65 -2.13 20.23 -1.68
N ALA A 66 -1.20 21.07 -2.13
CA ALA A 66 -1.13 21.51 -3.51
C ALA A 66 -0.31 20.50 -4.34
N TYR A 67 -0.64 20.36 -5.62
CA TYR A 67 0.20 19.62 -6.55
C TYR A 67 1.38 20.47 -6.99
N GLU A 68 2.58 19.90 -6.99
CA GLU A 68 3.69 20.51 -7.71
C GLU A 68 3.50 20.38 -9.23
N ASP A 69 4.05 21.34 -9.99
CA ASP A 69 3.97 21.38 -11.46
C ASP A 69 4.90 20.35 -12.15
N THR A 70 4.85 19.12 -11.66
CA THR A 70 5.55 17.99 -12.28
C THR A 70 4.65 17.28 -13.27
N ALA A 71 5.19 16.94 -14.44
CA ALA A 71 4.45 16.20 -15.45
C ALA A 71 3.99 14.84 -14.93
N TYR A 72 2.80 14.40 -15.31
CA TYR A 72 2.21 13.10 -14.95
C TYR A 72 3.13 11.91 -15.17
N SER A 73 3.91 11.95 -16.26
CA SER A 73 4.91 10.94 -16.58
C SER A 73 5.95 10.79 -15.45
N THR A 74 6.35 11.90 -14.85
CA THR A 74 7.34 11.89 -13.76
C THR A 74 6.77 11.24 -12.51
N LEU A 75 5.50 11.48 -12.17
CA LEU A 75 4.85 10.84 -11.02
C LEU A 75 4.64 9.33 -11.19
N LEU A 76 4.25 8.88 -12.39
CA LEU A 76 4.04 7.46 -12.68
C LEU A 76 5.33 6.66 -12.75
N PHE A 77 6.39 7.26 -13.33
CA PHE A 77 7.65 6.55 -13.60
C PHE A 77 8.75 6.85 -12.60
N ALA A 78 8.74 8.02 -11.96
CA ALA A 78 9.73 8.40 -10.95
C ALA A 78 9.26 8.12 -9.52
N SER A 79 7.97 7.88 -9.28
CA SER A 79 7.54 7.45 -7.97
C SER A 79 8.10 6.05 -7.70
N ARG A 80 9.09 5.99 -6.83
CA ARG A 80 9.77 4.75 -6.44
C ARG A 80 8.83 3.78 -5.71
N THR A 81 7.69 4.28 -5.24
CA THR A 81 6.69 3.50 -4.50
C THR A 81 5.35 3.45 -5.23
N SER A 82 4.56 2.40 -4.97
CA SER A 82 3.21 2.26 -5.51
C SER A 82 2.20 3.24 -4.89
N VAL A 83 2.57 3.95 -3.82
CA VAL A 83 1.80 5.09 -3.30
C VAL A 83 1.69 6.19 -4.35
N GLY A 84 2.79 6.49 -5.06
CA GLY A 84 2.79 7.46 -6.15
C GLY A 84 1.80 7.12 -7.27
N ALA A 85 1.58 5.83 -7.58
CA ALA A 85 0.57 5.42 -8.54
C ALA A 85 -0.85 5.77 -8.06
N ALA A 86 -1.15 5.61 -6.76
CA ALA A 86 -2.44 6.00 -6.19
C ALA A 86 -2.61 7.52 -6.17
N VAL A 87 -1.57 8.28 -5.83
CA VAL A 87 -1.56 9.76 -5.89
C VAL A 87 -1.78 10.24 -7.32
N ALA A 88 -1.14 9.61 -8.32
CA ALA A 88 -1.34 9.93 -9.73
C ALA A 88 -2.79 9.70 -10.19
N LEU A 89 -3.44 8.62 -9.70
CA LEU A 89 -4.87 8.38 -9.97
C LEU A 89 -5.75 9.47 -9.35
N VAL A 90 -5.47 9.88 -8.10
CA VAL A 90 -6.18 10.99 -7.46
C VAL A 90 -6.00 12.27 -8.27
N ARG A 91 -4.76 12.61 -8.66
CA ARG A 91 -4.45 13.79 -9.47
C ARG A 91 -5.21 13.77 -10.81
N LEU A 92 -5.24 12.62 -11.49
CA LEU A 92 -5.99 12.45 -12.74
C LEU A 92 -7.48 12.77 -12.58
N ALA A 93 -8.05 12.42 -11.42
CA ALA A 93 -9.45 12.65 -11.13
C ALA A 93 -9.75 14.08 -10.65
N THR A 94 -8.83 14.76 -9.95
CA THR A 94 -9.09 16.04 -9.27
C THR A 94 -8.55 17.24 -10.03
N HIS A 95 -7.36 17.12 -10.64
CA HIS A 95 -6.69 18.22 -11.34
C HIS A 95 -7.52 18.86 -12.47
N PRO A 96 -8.28 18.12 -13.31
CA PRO A 96 -9.11 18.73 -14.36
C PRO A 96 -10.21 19.68 -13.82
N PHE A 97 -10.56 19.52 -12.53
CA PHE A 97 -11.56 20.34 -11.85
C PHE A 97 -10.92 21.46 -11.01
N GLY A 98 -9.61 21.67 -11.10
CA GLY A 98 -8.89 22.66 -10.29
C GLY A 98 -8.86 22.35 -8.79
N LEU A 99 -9.12 21.09 -8.40
CA LEU A 99 -9.09 20.66 -7.00
C LEU A 99 -7.66 20.29 -6.61
N GLY A 100 -7.25 20.68 -5.40
CA GLY A 100 -6.01 20.23 -4.75
C GLY A 100 -6.06 18.74 -4.40
N PHE A 101 -4.94 18.23 -3.92
CA PHE A 101 -4.86 16.88 -3.37
C PHE A 101 -5.41 16.87 -1.94
N SER A 102 -6.19 15.84 -1.61
CA SER A 102 -6.56 15.53 -0.24
C SER A 102 -6.33 14.04 0.06
N THR A 103 -5.82 13.74 1.25
CA THR A 103 -5.67 12.34 1.71
C THR A 103 -7.01 11.61 1.77
N ARG A 104 -8.13 12.34 1.88
CA ARG A 104 -9.48 11.76 1.79
C ARG A 104 -9.75 11.12 0.43
N TYR A 105 -9.30 11.75 -0.65
CA TYR A 105 -9.43 11.18 -2.00
C TYR A 105 -8.58 9.92 -2.14
N LEU A 106 -7.36 9.93 -1.55
CA LEU A 106 -6.49 8.77 -1.50
C LEU A 106 -7.14 7.63 -0.72
N ALA A 107 -7.75 7.92 0.41
CA ALA A 107 -8.52 6.95 1.21
C ALA A 107 -9.66 6.30 0.42
N VAL A 108 -10.38 7.07 -0.39
CA VAL A 108 -11.43 6.55 -1.28
C VAL A 108 -10.82 5.61 -2.33
N VAL A 109 -9.69 5.97 -2.95
CA VAL A 109 -8.98 5.11 -3.92
C VAL A 109 -8.58 3.80 -3.26
N TYR A 110 -7.99 3.83 -2.06
CA TYR A 110 -7.62 2.62 -1.33
C TYR A 110 -8.84 1.79 -0.92
N ALA A 111 -9.92 2.42 -0.48
CA ALA A 111 -11.16 1.70 -0.17
C ALA A 111 -11.72 0.96 -1.39
N LEU A 112 -11.70 1.59 -2.57
CA LEU A 112 -12.11 0.97 -3.83
C LEU A 112 -11.20 -0.19 -4.24
N LEU A 113 -9.88 -0.05 -4.09
CA LEU A 113 -8.92 -1.12 -4.34
C LEU A 113 -9.13 -2.29 -3.39
N MET A 114 -9.36 -2.03 -2.11
CA MET A 114 -9.69 -3.05 -1.11
C MET A 114 -11.03 -3.74 -1.41
N GLY A 115 -12.04 -2.97 -1.82
CA GLY A 115 -13.31 -3.50 -2.30
C GLY A 115 -13.13 -4.41 -3.51
N TRP A 116 -12.27 -4.03 -4.46
CA TRP A 116 -11.95 -4.88 -5.61
C TRP A 116 -11.23 -6.17 -5.18
N GLY A 117 -10.26 -6.09 -4.26
CA GLY A 117 -9.62 -7.26 -3.66
C GLY A 117 -10.61 -8.18 -2.96
N ALA A 118 -11.52 -7.63 -2.17
CA ALA A 118 -12.60 -8.36 -1.49
C ALA A 118 -13.57 -9.03 -2.49
N TYR A 119 -13.92 -8.33 -3.58
CA TYR A 119 -14.71 -8.89 -4.67
C TYR A 119 -14.05 -10.14 -5.26
N LEU A 120 -12.77 -10.02 -5.62
CA LEU A 120 -12.04 -11.14 -6.22
C LEU A 120 -11.92 -12.31 -5.26
N LEU A 121 -11.60 -12.05 -3.99
CA LEU A 121 -11.46 -13.06 -2.95
C LEU A 121 -12.77 -13.82 -2.74
N ALA A 122 -13.86 -13.11 -2.44
CA ALA A 122 -15.14 -13.72 -2.15
C ALA A 122 -15.74 -14.44 -3.38
N ASN A 123 -15.61 -13.87 -4.58
CA ASN A 123 -16.05 -14.51 -5.83
C ASN A 123 -15.24 -15.78 -6.13
N GLY A 124 -13.91 -15.76 -5.90
CA GLY A 124 -13.06 -16.94 -6.05
C GLY A 124 -13.48 -18.05 -5.09
N LEU A 125 -13.59 -17.73 -3.80
CA LEU A 125 -13.98 -18.68 -2.76
C LEU A 125 -15.38 -19.26 -3.00
N ALA A 126 -16.35 -18.45 -3.44
CA ALA A 126 -17.72 -18.89 -3.71
C ALA A 126 -17.81 -19.97 -4.79
N ARG A 127 -16.81 -20.12 -5.64
CA ARG A 127 -16.69 -21.18 -6.65
C ARG A 127 -16.26 -22.52 -6.07
N ARG A 128 -15.63 -22.52 -4.88
CA ARG A 128 -15.07 -23.72 -4.22
C ARG A 128 -15.81 -24.08 -2.95
N SER A 129 -16.16 -23.09 -2.12
CA SER A 129 -16.77 -23.30 -0.82
C SER A 129 -17.69 -22.15 -0.46
N ARG A 130 -18.97 -22.45 -0.23
CA ARG A 130 -19.97 -21.47 0.22
C ARG A 130 -19.63 -20.91 1.60
N THR A 131 -19.19 -21.75 2.51
CA THR A 131 -18.82 -21.36 3.88
C THR A 131 -17.63 -20.37 3.86
N ALA A 132 -16.57 -20.70 3.12
CA ALA A 132 -15.41 -19.82 3.01
C ALA A 132 -15.78 -18.47 2.39
N ALA A 133 -16.68 -18.45 1.40
CA ALA A 133 -17.15 -17.20 0.80
C ALA A 133 -17.97 -16.34 1.78
N ILE A 134 -18.84 -16.95 2.60
CA ILE A 134 -19.60 -16.23 3.63
C ILE A 134 -18.65 -15.67 4.69
N LEU A 135 -17.69 -16.48 5.17
CA LEU A 135 -16.69 -16.03 6.13
C LEU A 135 -15.85 -14.87 5.60
N ALA A 136 -15.43 -14.90 4.32
CA ALA A 136 -14.70 -13.79 3.71
C ALA A 136 -15.60 -12.55 3.56
N THR A 137 -16.87 -12.71 3.15
CA THR A 137 -17.80 -11.59 2.94
C THR A 137 -18.12 -10.84 4.23
N LEU A 138 -18.24 -11.54 5.34
CA LEU A 138 -18.54 -10.92 6.65
C LEU A 138 -17.30 -10.63 7.47
N GLY A 139 -16.29 -11.49 7.41
CA GLY A 139 -15.06 -11.38 8.21
C GLY A 139 -14.14 -10.25 7.74
N LEU A 140 -14.02 -10.01 6.43
CA LEU A 140 -13.18 -8.93 5.91
C LEU A 140 -13.63 -7.54 6.38
N PRO A 141 -14.90 -7.12 6.21
CA PRO A 141 -15.35 -5.83 6.71
C PRO A 141 -15.14 -5.66 8.21
N LEU A 142 -15.39 -6.73 9.00
CA LEU A 142 -15.18 -6.71 10.46
C LEU A 142 -13.69 -6.61 10.82
N ALA A 143 -12.81 -7.34 10.17
CA ALA A 143 -11.38 -7.27 10.40
C ALA A 143 -10.80 -5.90 10.02
N LEU A 144 -11.35 -5.28 8.97
CA LEU A 144 -10.94 -3.97 8.48
C LEU A 144 -11.63 -2.80 9.21
N ALA A 145 -12.61 -3.03 10.06
CA ALA A 145 -13.29 -1.99 10.83
C ALA A 145 -12.47 -1.47 12.05
N ASN A 146 -11.20 -1.84 12.16
CA ASN A 146 -10.31 -1.36 13.21
C ASN A 146 -9.80 0.05 12.89
N PRO A 147 -10.19 1.10 13.67
CA PRO A 147 -9.80 2.48 13.39
C PRO A 147 -8.30 2.72 13.37
N ALA A 148 -7.53 2.05 14.25
CA ALA A 148 -6.09 2.20 14.35
C ALA A 148 -5.37 1.73 13.07
N VAL A 149 -5.93 0.75 12.37
CA VAL A 149 -5.38 0.20 11.13
C VAL A 149 -5.87 1.01 9.93
N ILE A 150 -7.18 1.26 9.86
CA ILE A 150 -7.80 1.97 8.73
C ILE A 150 -7.41 3.45 8.67
N GLY A 151 -7.07 4.08 9.79
CA GLY A 151 -6.60 5.47 9.83
C GLY A 151 -5.44 5.75 8.86
N TYR A 152 -4.58 4.75 8.63
CA TYR A 152 -3.48 4.86 7.67
C TYR A 152 -3.93 5.01 6.21
N LEU A 153 -5.15 4.59 5.84
CA LEU A 153 -5.67 4.82 4.49
C LEU A 153 -5.88 6.31 4.19
N ASN A 154 -6.17 7.10 5.24
CA ASN A 154 -6.33 8.54 5.16
C ASN A 154 -5.03 9.27 5.57
N SER A 155 -3.93 8.88 4.94
CA SER A 155 -2.60 9.45 5.18
C SER A 155 -1.69 9.21 3.97
N LEU A 156 -0.51 9.86 3.94
CA LEU A 156 0.52 9.64 2.93
C LEU A 156 1.43 8.43 3.26
N TYR A 157 1.25 7.81 4.41
CA TYR A 157 2.08 6.67 4.81
C TYR A 157 1.84 5.44 3.94
N ALA A 158 2.91 4.77 3.59
CA ALA A 158 2.90 3.58 2.73
C ALA A 158 2.10 2.39 3.34
N VAL A 159 1.87 2.39 4.66
CA VAL A 159 1.10 1.35 5.36
C VAL A 159 -0.32 1.22 4.79
N GLY A 160 -1.01 2.36 4.53
CA GLY A 160 -2.35 2.35 3.91
C GLY A 160 -2.35 1.68 2.53
N ALA A 161 -1.38 2.06 1.68
CA ALA A 161 -1.19 1.46 0.37
C ALA A 161 -0.88 -0.05 0.47
N SER A 162 -0.01 -0.45 1.41
CA SER A 162 0.38 -1.85 1.56
C SER A 162 -0.81 -2.76 1.88
N MET A 163 -1.72 -2.32 2.74
CA MET A 163 -2.94 -3.06 3.04
C MET A 163 -3.86 -3.20 1.82
N ALA A 164 -4.04 -2.11 1.06
CA ALA A 164 -4.90 -2.11 -0.12
C ALA A 164 -4.35 -3.05 -1.20
N TYR A 165 -3.06 -2.96 -1.50
CA TYR A 165 -2.44 -3.81 -2.52
C TYR A 165 -2.24 -5.26 -2.06
N LEU A 166 -2.01 -5.52 -0.77
CA LEU A 166 -1.98 -6.88 -0.22
C LEU A 166 -3.33 -7.58 -0.40
N LEU A 167 -4.43 -6.90 -0.06
CA LEU A 167 -5.77 -7.48 -0.24
C LEU A 167 -6.09 -7.69 -1.73
N LEU A 168 -5.68 -6.78 -2.60
CA LEU A 168 -5.82 -6.93 -4.05
C LEU A 168 -5.02 -8.14 -4.57
N PHE A 169 -3.78 -8.30 -4.11
CA PHE A 169 -2.93 -9.43 -4.48
C PHE A 169 -3.51 -10.77 -4.01
N LEU A 170 -3.93 -10.86 -2.76
CA LEU A 170 -4.57 -12.06 -2.21
C LEU A 170 -5.86 -12.39 -2.96
N GLY A 171 -6.70 -11.39 -3.21
CA GLY A 171 -7.94 -11.54 -3.98
C GLY A 171 -7.69 -12.03 -5.39
N ALA A 172 -6.75 -11.44 -6.11
CA ALA A 172 -6.38 -11.83 -7.48
C ALA A 172 -5.83 -13.27 -7.53
N THR A 173 -4.96 -13.63 -6.57
CA THR A 173 -4.37 -14.97 -6.44
C THR A 173 -5.44 -16.02 -6.21
N VAL A 174 -6.29 -15.84 -5.20
CA VAL A 174 -7.36 -16.78 -4.88
C VAL A 174 -8.36 -16.91 -6.02
N TYR A 175 -8.73 -15.78 -6.62
CA TYR A 175 -9.64 -15.80 -7.76
C TYR A 175 -9.05 -16.57 -8.95
N CYS A 176 -7.77 -16.38 -9.26
CA CYS A 176 -7.08 -17.11 -10.31
C CYS A 176 -7.08 -18.62 -10.05
N LEU A 177 -6.69 -19.04 -8.85
CA LEU A 177 -6.59 -20.46 -8.46
C LEU A 177 -7.97 -21.15 -8.32
N CYS A 178 -9.02 -20.40 -8.04
CA CYS A 178 -10.38 -20.94 -7.93
C CYS A 178 -11.12 -20.99 -9.28
N ARG A 179 -10.57 -20.45 -10.35
CA ARG A 179 -11.12 -20.60 -11.71
C ARG A 179 -10.82 -21.98 -12.30
N GLU A 180 -11.43 -22.24 -13.45
CA GLU A 180 -11.11 -23.41 -14.27
C GLU A 180 -9.67 -23.31 -14.78
N LYS A 181 -8.99 -24.43 -14.88
CA LYS A 181 -7.64 -24.51 -15.47
C LYS A 181 -7.65 -23.99 -16.89
N GLY A 182 -6.54 -23.34 -17.29
CA GLY A 182 -6.42 -22.80 -18.64
C GLY A 182 -7.12 -21.46 -18.87
N CYS A 183 -7.36 -20.69 -17.82
CA CYS A 183 -8.02 -19.38 -17.90
C CYS A 183 -7.21 -18.27 -18.60
N GLY A 184 -5.99 -18.58 -19.06
CA GLY A 184 -5.15 -17.73 -19.90
C GLY A 184 -4.18 -16.83 -19.14
N VAL A 185 -3.14 -16.38 -19.85
CA VAL A 185 -2.02 -15.57 -19.34
C VAL A 185 -2.45 -14.28 -18.63
N GLN A 186 -3.56 -13.72 -19.04
CA GLN A 186 -4.07 -12.45 -18.47
C GLN A 186 -4.26 -12.51 -16.95
N TRP A 187 -4.62 -13.67 -16.39
CA TRP A 187 -4.80 -13.81 -14.94
C TRP A 187 -3.47 -13.87 -14.21
N THR A 188 -2.49 -14.55 -14.79
CA THR A 188 -1.12 -14.53 -14.26
C THR A 188 -0.57 -13.10 -14.22
N LEU A 189 -0.75 -12.34 -15.32
CA LEU A 189 -0.30 -10.94 -15.38
C LEU A 189 -1.00 -10.04 -14.34
N ARG A 190 -2.29 -10.25 -14.07
CA ARG A 190 -3.01 -9.50 -13.03
C ARG A 190 -2.49 -9.80 -11.63
N VAL A 191 -2.23 -11.07 -11.32
CA VAL A 191 -1.65 -11.48 -10.04
C VAL A 191 -0.26 -10.88 -9.87
N LEU A 192 0.55 -10.94 -10.92
CA LEU A 192 1.89 -10.38 -10.94
C LEU A 192 1.88 -8.86 -10.78
N PHE A 193 0.99 -8.15 -11.48
CA PHE A 193 0.84 -6.71 -11.34
C PHE A 193 0.43 -6.32 -9.90
N ALA A 194 -0.52 -7.06 -9.32
CA ALA A 194 -0.92 -6.85 -7.93
C ALA A 194 0.23 -7.13 -6.94
N ALA A 195 1.02 -8.18 -7.20
CA ALA A 195 2.23 -8.48 -6.42
C ALA A 195 3.26 -7.34 -6.50
N GLN A 196 3.50 -6.78 -7.70
CA GLN A 196 4.39 -5.64 -7.87
C GLN A 196 3.93 -4.42 -7.09
N LEU A 197 2.64 -4.07 -7.19
CA LEU A 197 2.09 -2.94 -6.45
C LEU A 197 2.27 -3.14 -4.94
N MET A 198 2.02 -4.34 -4.41
CA MET A 198 2.19 -4.67 -3.00
C MET A 198 3.66 -4.56 -2.57
N LEU A 199 4.58 -5.20 -3.28
CA LEU A 199 6.00 -5.24 -2.91
C LEU A 199 6.69 -3.87 -2.99
N ARG A 200 6.19 -2.97 -3.84
CA ARG A 200 6.73 -1.61 -4.01
C ARG A 200 6.11 -0.57 -3.07
N THR A 201 5.32 -0.96 -2.09
CA THR A 201 4.76 -0.01 -1.13
C THR A 201 5.80 0.46 -0.12
N MET A 202 6.52 -0.48 0.49
CA MET A 202 7.50 -0.24 1.53
C MET A 202 8.51 -1.40 1.61
N ALA A 203 9.71 -1.12 2.10
CA ALA A 203 10.80 -2.11 2.17
C ALA A 203 10.43 -3.37 2.97
N GLN A 204 9.64 -3.23 4.04
CA GLN A 204 9.19 -4.34 4.88
C GLN A 204 8.33 -5.37 4.11
N MET A 205 7.67 -4.97 3.02
CA MET A 205 6.89 -5.89 2.17
C MET A 205 7.75 -6.91 1.44
N MET A 206 9.09 -6.70 1.38
CA MET A 206 10.06 -7.64 0.84
C MET A 206 10.03 -9.00 1.52
N VAL A 207 9.68 -9.07 2.77
CA VAL A 207 9.49 -10.35 3.49
C VAL A 207 8.46 -11.24 2.79
N LEU A 208 7.52 -10.66 2.06
CA LEU A 208 6.49 -11.38 1.30
C LEU A 208 6.94 -11.79 -0.11
N LEU A 209 8.15 -11.43 -0.55
CA LEU A 209 8.65 -11.74 -1.90
C LEU A 209 8.61 -13.25 -2.22
N PRO A 210 9.09 -14.16 -1.35
CA PRO A 210 9.02 -15.60 -1.64
C PRO A 210 7.58 -16.08 -1.82
N ALA A 211 6.66 -15.61 -1.00
CA ALA A 211 5.23 -15.96 -1.09
C ALA A 211 4.58 -15.40 -2.36
N ALA A 212 4.95 -14.18 -2.76
CA ALA A 212 4.48 -13.55 -3.98
C ALA A 212 4.97 -14.31 -5.22
N VAL A 213 6.25 -14.68 -5.26
CA VAL A 213 6.82 -15.49 -6.35
C VAL A 213 6.12 -16.84 -6.46
N LEU A 214 5.95 -17.55 -5.32
CA LEU A 214 5.24 -18.81 -5.29
C LEU A 214 3.80 -18.68 -5.81
N ALA A 215 3.06 -17.67 -5.38
CA ALA A 215 1.70 -17.41 -5.82
C ALA A 215 1.63 -17.16 -7.34
N VAL A 216 2.54 -16.35 -7.89
CA VAL A 216 2.63 -16.07 -9.33
C VAL A 216 2.92 -17.35 -10.11
N VAL A 217 3.88 -18.17 -9.66
CA VAL A 217 4.23 -19.45 -10.30
C VAL A 217 3.02 -20.40 -10.27
N LEU A 218 2.35 -20.55 -9.14
CA LEU A 218 1.15 -21.39 -9.03
C LEU A 218 0.04 -20.91 -9.97
N CYS A 219 -0.20 -19.61 -10.04
CA CYS A 219 -1.17 -19.01 -10.96
C CYS A 219 -0.76 -19.22 -12.43
N ALA A 220 0.52 -19.13 -12.76
CA ALA A 220 1.02 -19.37 -14.12
C ALA A 220 0.79 -20.82 -14.55
N VAL A 221 1.12 -21.77 -13.67
CA VAL A 221 0.90 -23.21 -13.93
C VAL A 221 -0.60 -23.51 -14.06
N HIS A 222 -1.44 -22.91 -13.21
CA HIS A 222 -2.89 -23.10 -13.22
C HIS A 222 -3.56 -22.48 -14.47
N SER A 223 -3.08 -21.32 -14.90
CA SER A 223 -3.66 -20.55 -16.01
C SER A 223 -3.23 -21.04 -17.40
N CYS A 224 -2.19 -21.88 -17.49
CA CYS A 224 -1.64 -22.33 -18.75
C CYS A 224 -2.61 -23.30 -19.47
N PRO A 225 -3.17 -22.94 -20.63
CA PRO A 225 -4.20 -23.74 -21.29
C PRO A 225 -3.63 -24.96 -22.01
N GLY A 226 -2.34 -25.01 -22.33
CA GLY A 226 -1.74 -26.12 -23.05
C GLY A 226 -0.21 -26.12 -23.08
N ARG A 227 0.38 -27.20 -23.63
CA ARG A 227 1.84 -27.32 -23.73
C ARG A 227 2.46 -26.29 -24.67
N ALA A 228 1.76 -25.88 -25.73
CA ALA A 228 2.25 -24.93 -26.73
C ALA A 228 2.41 -23.50 -26.16
N GLU A 229 1.61 -23.10 -25.18
CA GLU A 229 1.65 -21.76 -24.60
C GLU A 229 2.57 -21.63 -23.38
N ARG A 230 3.10 -22.77 -22.88
CA ARG A 230 4.00 -22.79 -21.72
C ARG A 230 5.23 -21.88 -21.86
N PRO A 231 5.95 -21.87 -23.01
CA PRO A 231 7.13 -21.00 -23.13
C PRO A 231 6.75 -19.52 -23.10
N LEU A 232 5.63 -19.12 -23.67
CA LEU A 232 5.14 -17.74 -23.60
C LEU A 232 4.77 -17.34 -22.15
N HIS A 233 4.07 -18.22 -21.44
CA HIS A 233 3.77 -18.01 -20.02
C HIS A 233 5.04 -17.88 -19.18
N ALA A 234 5.99 -18.78 -19.37
CA ALA A 234 7.28 -18.76 -18.66
C ALA A 234 8.06 -17.47 -18.98
N ALA A 235 8.10 -17.05 -20.23
CA ALA A 235 8.74 -15.79 -20.63
C ALA A 235 8.06 -14.57 -20.00
N CYS A 236 6.73 -14.50 -20.03
CA CYS A 236 5.99 -13.42 -19.38
C CYS A 236 6.24 -13.37 -17.86
N VAL A 237 6.24 -14.52 -17.18
CA VAL A 237 6.53 -14.60 -15.75
C VAL A 237 7.97 -14.21 -15.47
N LEU A 238 8.93 -14.66 -16.26
CA LEU A 238 10.34 -14.33 -16.10
C LEU A 238 10.59 -12.82 -16.29
N ILE A 239 10.11 -12.24 -17.39
CA ILE A 239 10.27 -10.79 -17.67
C ILE A 239 9.66 -9.98 -16.55
N ALA A 240 8.48 -10.34 -16.12
CA ALA A 240 7.79 -9.61 -15.10
C ALA A 240 8.42 -9.83 -13.70
N SER A 241 9.00 -11.00 -13.42
CA SER A 241 9.80 -11.23 -12.21
C SER A 241 11.09 -10.39 -12.22
N LEU A 242 11.77 -10.28 -13.35
CA LEU A 242 12.93 -9.39 -13.51
C LEU A 242 12.56 -7.92 -13.33
N MET A 243 11.43 -7.48 -13.85
CA MET A 243 10.91 -6.12 -13.62
C MET A 243 10.57 -5.90 -12.15
N CYS A 244 10.03 -6.90 -11.43
CA CYS A 244 9.83 -6.84 -9.99
C CYS A 244 11.16 -6.66 -9.26
N VAL A 245 12.14 -7.49 -9.53
CA VAL A 245 13.45 -7.45 -8.87
C VAL A 245 14.13 -6.10 -9.12
N SER A 246 14.15 -5.59 -10.37
CA SER A 246 14.75 -4.30 -10.66
C SER A 246 14.05 -3.14 -9.92
N GLY A 247 12.72 -3.15 -9.87
CA GLY A 247 11.95 -2.16 -9.10
C GLY A 247 12.21 -2.22 -7.60
N LEU A 248 12.51 -3.41 -7.08
CA LEU A 248 12.84 -3.65 -5.69
C LEU A 248 14.24 -3.11 -5.33
N VAL A 249 15.24 -3.40 -6.17
CA VAL A 249 16.61 -2.91 -5.95
C VAL A 249 16.65 -1.37 -5.97
N THR A 250 15.96 -0.73 -6.92
CA THR A 250 15.89 0.73 -6.98
C THR A 250 15.09 1.34 -5.83
N GLY A 251 14.03 0.68 -5.36
CA GLY A 251 13.25 1.12 -4.20
C GLY A 251 14.04 1.01 -2.89
N TRP A 252 14.77 -0.09 -2.70
CA TRP A 252 15.56 -0.33 -1.50
C TRP A 252 16.71 0.66 -1.33
N GLN A 253 17.41 0.99 -2.41
CA GLN A 253 18.50 1.97 -2.38
C GLN A 253 18.05 3.39 -2.05
N ALA A 254 16.77 3.72 -2.23
CA ALA A 254 16.24 5.04 -1.97
C ALA A 254 15.67 5.25 -0.56
N ASP A 255 15.13 4.19 0.01
CA ASP A 255 14.46 4.21 1.33
C ASP A 255 15.48 4.24 2.48
N ASP A 256 16.70 3.74 2.23
CA ASP A 256 17.70 3.47 3.26
C ASP A 256 18.36 4.74 3.84
N THR A 257 18.36 5.85 3.11
CA THR A 257 19.08 7.06 3.56
C THR A 257 18.24 7.99 4.41
N VAL A 258 16.96 8.17 4.11
CA VAL A 258 16.08 9.12 4.83
C VAL A 258 15.41 8.45 6.02
N HIS A 259 14.89 7.23 5.84
CA HIS A 259 14.24 6.50 6.95
C HIS A 259 15.23 6.04 8.02
N SER A 260 16.45 5.64 7.63
CA SER A 260 17.48 5.29 8.60
C SER A 260 17.95 6.49 9.41
N ALA A 261 18.09 7.68 8.79
CA ALA A 261 18.48 8.90 9.49
C ALA A 261 17.40 9.33 10.48
N ALA A 262 16.13 9.40 10.06
CA ALA A 262 15.02 9.76 10.93
C ALA A 262 14.80 8.71 12.05
N ALA A 263 14.86 7.42 11.73
CA ALA A 263 14.73 6.35 12.71
C ALA A 263 15.88 6.37 13.74
N ASN A 264 17.11 6.60 13.29
CA ASN A 264 18.27 6.74 14.16
C ASN A 264 18.15 7.97 15.05
N TYR A 265 17.72 9.11 14.49
CA TYR A 265 17.49 10.32 15.25
C TYR A 265 16.44 10.09 16.35
N LEU A 266 15.29 9.52 16.00
CA LEU A 266 14.22 9.21 16.96
C LEU A 266 14.68 8.20 18.04
N ALA A 267 15.40 7.16 17.64
CA ALA A 267 15.94 6.18 18.60
C ALA A 267 16.91 6.82 19.58
N VAL A 268 17.77 7.72 19.13
CA VAL A 268 18.75 8.42 19.96
C VAL A 268 18.06 9.49 20.83
N PHE A 269 17.34 10.43 20.20
CA PHE A 269 16.86 11.65 20.87
C PHE A 269 15.52 11.48 21.58
N GLN A 270 14.67 10.54 21.19
CA GLN A 270 13.41 10.26 21.88
C GLN A 270 13.47 8.99 22.75
N GLY A 271 14.34 8.03 22.41
CA GLY A 271 14.45 6.76 23.11
C GLY A 271 15.61 6.71 24.08
N TYR A 272 16.84 6.79 23.56
CA TYR A 272 18.04 6.52 24.34
C TYR A 272 18.45 7.65 25.28
N LEU A 273 18.53 8.89 24.78
CA LEU A 273 19.00 10.03 25.57
C LEU A 273 18.04 10.41 26.71
N PRO A 274 16.70 10.45 26.54
CA PRO A 274 15.78 10.72 27.64
C PRO A 274 15.81 9.64 28.74
N ALA A 275 16.18 8.40 28.40
CA ALA A 275 16.27 7.28 29.34
C ALA A 275 17.66 7.17 30.00
N SER A 276 18.65 7.94 29.53
CA SER A 276 20.02 7.92 30.06
C SER A 276 20.13 8.73 31.34
N GLU A 277 20.77 8.18 32.38
CA GLU A 277 21.11 8.93 33.61
C GLU A 277 22.15 10.03 33.35
N LYS A 278 22.94 9.90 32.26
CA LYS A 278 24.00 10.83 31.89
C LYS A 278 23.99 11.08 30.39
N PRO A 279 23.08 11.92 29.91
CA PRO A 279 22.92 12.15 28.46
C PRO A 279 24.16 12.77 27.80
N GLU A 280 24.96 13.56 28.54
CA GLU A 280 26.20 14.17 28.04
C GLU A 280 27.25 13.10 27.72
N GLU A 281 27.53 12.16 28.63
CA GLU A 281 28.48 11.05 28.41
C GLU A 281 27.99 10.12 27.29
N THR A 282 26.66 9.97 27.16
CA THR A 282 26.05 9.17 26.10
C THR A 282 26.22 9.82 24.72
N LEU A 283 26.05 11.15 24.61
CA LEU A 283 26.30 11.89 23.38
C LEU A 283 27.76 11.81 22.95
N GLU A 284 28.70 12.00 23.90
CA GLU A 284 30.12 11.87 23.65
C GLU A 284 30.49 10.47 23.14
N ALA A 285 29.93 9.41 23.75
CA ALA A 285 30.11 8.02 23.33
C ALA A 285 29.56 7.75 21.92
N LEU A 286 28.52 8.47 21.50
CA LEU A 286 27.96 8.42 20.15
C LEU A 286 28.73 9.30 19.15
N GLY A 287 29.73 10.06 19.59
CA GLY A 287 30.49 11.01 18.75
C GLY A 287 29.68 12.21 18.30
N LEU A 288 28.63 12.58 19.05
CA LEU A 288 27.76 13.71 18.75
C LEU A 288 28.13 14.93 19.61
N PRO A 289 28.09 16.16 19.04
CA PRO A 289 28.36 17.40 19.78
C PRO A 289 27.37 17.65 20.91
N GLU A 290 27.83 18.27 22.02
CA GLU A 290 26.98 18.66 23.16
C GLU A 290 25.78 19.55 22.79
N SER A 291 25.90 20.32 21.67
CA SER A 291 24.83 21.17 21.18
C SER A 291 23.53 20.38 20.91
N TYR A 292 23.61 19.08 20.65
CA TYR A 292 22.45 18.21 20.46
C TYR A 292 21.69 17.85 21.76
N LEU A 293 22.20 18.21 22.94
CA LEU A 293 21.42 18.09 24.20
C LEU A 293 20.09 18.85 24.13
N ALA A 294 20.09 19.97 23.38
CA ALA A 294 18.88 20.75 23.15
C ALA A 294 17.80 20.03 22.33
N ASP A 295 18.14 18.93 21.67
CA ASP A 295 17.24 18.16 20.81
C ASP A 295 16.62 16.95 21.51
N ILE A 296 17.00 16.69 22.76
CA ILE A 296 16.42 15.61 23.59
C ILE A 296 14.91 15.80 23.69
N GLY A 297 14.17 14.76 23.33
CA GLY A 297 12.70 14.76 23.35
C GLY A 297 12.03 15.45 22.16
N LYS A 298 12.80 16.07 21.25
CA LYS A 298 12.26 16.64 20.01
C LYS A 298 12.03 15.57 18.96
N SER A 299 10.98 15.73 18.17
CA SER A 299 10.76 14.94 16.95
C SER A 299 11.63 15.48 15.80
N TYR A 300 12.02 14.56 14.91
CA TYR A 300 12.78 14.87 13.69
C TYR A 300 11.92 15.67 12.73
#